data_bc478b85f37ab7edc3c29baba640a2b1
#
_entry.id   bc478b85f37ab7edc3c29baba640a2b1
#
_cell.length_a   1.000
_cell.length_b   1.000
_cell.length_c   1.000
_cell.angle_alpha   90.00
_cell.angle_beta   90.00
_cell.angle_gamma   90.00
#
_symmetry.space_group_name_H-M   'P 1'
#
loop_
_entity.id
_entity.type
_entity.pdbx_description
1 polymer ?
#
loop_
_entity_poly.entity_id
_entity_poly.type
_entity_poly.pdbx_seq_one_letter_code
_entity_poly.pdbx_strand_id
1 'polypeptide(L)'
;MHLSWLRFGHGSILSAAIVWIGVLCMIGAWVRLGRSTLRGDVSLRGLRYVVPVWTFPLLFAVPMFSRDAYSYLAQGALLRNGFDPYAVGPVVNPGILLDNVSNVWTTTTTPYGPVHLLLADAIVRLTGENVIAGTMLLRITMLPGLALMMWAVPHLATKLGGNTSIALWLAVLNPLVLIHLIGGVHNEMLMVGLMAAGIALALERKHLFGIGLIALAVAIKATAGVALPSSSGSG
;
A
#
# COMPACT_ATOMS: atom_id res chain seq x y z
N MET A 1 24.29 -15.82 -5.38
CA MET A 1 23.93 -17.26 -5.24
C MET A 1 22.48 -17.41 -5.69
N HIS A 2 22.24 -17.97 -6.87
CA HIS A 2 20.89 -18.10 -7.41
C HIS A 2 20.19 -19.30 -6.75
N LEU A 3 19.22 -19.03 -5.86
CA LEU A 3 18.34 -20.05 -5.27
C LEU A 3 17.25 -20.47 -6.28
N SER A 4 17.68 -20.76 -7.52
CA SER A 4 16.77 -21.16 -8.61
C SER A 4 15.97 -22.42 -8.27
N TRP A 5 16.53 -23.31 -7.46
CA TRP A 5 15.86 -24.52 -6.99
C TRP A 5 14.59 -24.25 -6.15
N LEU A 6 14.46 -23.07 -5.51
CA LEU A 6 13.26 -22.68 -4.77
C LEU A 6 12.08 -22.25 -5.69
N ARG A 7 12.32 -22.10 -7.00
CA ARG A 7 11.32 -21.64 -7.96
C ARG A 7 10.65 -22.75 -8.73
N PHE A 8 11.17 -23.98 -8.68
CA PHE A 8 10.69 -25.13 -9.47
C PHE A 8 10.49 -26.36 -8.60
N GLY A 9 9.50 -27.21 -8.97
CA GLY A 9 9.24 -28.49 -8.35
C GLY A 9 9.02 -28.40 -6.83
N HIS A 10 9.66 -29.28 -6.07
CA HIS A 10 9.53 -29.32 -4.60
C HIS A 10 10.00 -28.03 -3.90
N GLY A 11 10.94 -27.29 -4.50
CA GLY A 11 11.39 -26.01 -3.96
C GLY A 11 10.32 -24.94 -3.97
N SER A 12 9.48 -24.89 -5.01
CA SER A 12 8.36 -23.94 -5.07
C SER A 12 7.28 -24.26 -4.05
N ILE A 13 7.01 -25.56 -3.82
CA ILE A 13 6.06 -26.01 -2.78
C ILE A 13 6.58 -25.63 -1.40
N LEU A 14 7.86 -25.87 -1.13
CA LEU A 14 8.49 -25.48 0.14
C LEU A 14 8.43 -23.97 0.37
N SER A 15 8.73 -23.18 -0.65
CA SER A 15 8.65 -21.70 -0.56
C SER A 15 7.22 -21.25 -0.26
N ALA A 16 6.23 -21.81 -0.95
CA ALA A 16 4.82 -21.51 -0.69
C ALA A 16 4.41 -21.90 0.73
N ALA A 17 4.82 -23.09 1.20
CA ALA A 17 4.52 -23.55 2.56
C ALA A 17 5.11 -22.61 3.61
N ILE A 18 6.37 -22.16 3.45
CA ILE A 18 7.01 -21.21 4.37
C ILE A 18 6.26 -19.88 4.41
N VAL A 19 5.84 -19.35 3.26
CA VAL A 19 5.04 -18.12 3.18
C VAL A 19 3.73 -18.28 3.92
N TRP A 20 2.98 -19.37 3.68
CA TRP A 20 1.71 -19.61 4.34
C TRP A 20 1.85 -19.83 5.84
N ILE A 21 2.90 -20.54 6.30
CA ILE A 21 3.22 -20.66 7.73
C ILE A 21 3.46 -19.28 8.33
N GLY A 22 4.23 -18.42 7.68
CA GLY A 22 4.47 -17.04 8.11
C GLY A 22 3.17 -16.23 8.23
N VAL A 23 2.29 -16.33 7.24
CA VAL A 23 0.97 -15.68 7.25
C VAL A 23 0.12 -16.18 8.43
N LEU A 24 0.05 -17.49 8.63
CA LEU A 24 -0.70 -18.09 9.74
C LEU A 24 -0.14 -17.69 11.10
N CYS A 25 1.19 -17.66 11.26
CA CYS A 25 1.85 -17.16 12.46
C CYS A 25 1.49 -15.68 12.73
N MET A 26 1.50 -14.84 11.69
CA MET A 26 1.12 -13.44 11.82
C MET A 26 -0.36 -13.26 12.20
N ILE A 27 -1.26 -14.06 11.61
CA ILE A 27 -2.69 -14.08 12.00
C ILE A 27 -2.84 -14.52 13.47
N GLY A 28 -2.15 -15.59 13.88
CA GLY A 28 -2.16 -16.07 15.27
C GLY A 28 -1.66 -15.02 16.25
N ALA A 29 -0.56 -14.32 15.91
CA ALA A 29 -0.02 -13.21 16.69
C ALA A 29 -1.01 -12.04 16.77
N TRP A 30 -1.66 -11.69 15.66
CA TRP A 30 -2.68 -10.64 15.60
C TRP A 30 -3.90 -10.96 16.48
N VAL A 31 -4.39 -12.20 16.45
CA VAL A 31 -5.50 -12.65 17.30
C VAL A 31 -5.10 -12.58 18.78
N ARG A 32 -3.89 -13.05 19.15
CA ARG A 32 -3.38 -12.95 20.53
C ARG A 32 -3.26 -11.51 20.99
N LEU A 33 -2.65 -10.65 20.16
CA LEU A 33 -2.52 -9.22 20.42
C LEU A 33 -3.89 -8.56 20.59
N GLY A 34 -4.86 -8.92 19.74
CA GLY A 34 -6.23 -8.43 19.84
C GLY A 34 -6.92 -8.81 21.15
N ARG A 35 -6.78 -10.05 21.59
CA ARG A 35 -7.31 -10.48 22.90
C ARG A 35 -6.74 -9.65 24.04
N SER A 36 -5.44 -9.38 24.04
CA SER A 36 -4.80 -8.52 25.05
C SER A 36 -5.23 -7.06 24.93
N THR A 37 -5.42 -6.55 23.70
CA THR A 37 -5.93 -5.21 23.46
C THR A 37 -7.37 -5.03 23.95
N LEU A 38 -8.23 -6.02 23.71
CA LEU A 38 -9.62 -6.02 24.18
C LEU A 38 -9.75 -6.09 25.70
N ARG A 39 -8.79 -6.73 26.38
CA ARG A 39 -8.71 -6.75 27.85
C ARG A 39 -8.12 -5.47 28.46
N GLY A 40 -7.54 -4.59 27.61
CA GLY A 40 -6.86 -3.38 28.08
C GLY A 40 -5.41 -3.60 28.54
N ASP A 41 -4.84 -4.79 28.32
CA ASP A 41 -3.48 -5.14 28.74
C ASP A 41 -2.41 -4.42 27.89
N VAL A 42 -2.76 -3.92 26.70
CA VAL A 42 -1.83 -3.30 25.75
C VAL A 42 -2.25 -1.87 25.46
N SER A 43 -1.35 -0.92 25.73
CA SER A 43 -1.58 0.50 25.46
C SER A 43 -1.46 0.82 23.96
N LEU A 44 -2.06 1.95 23.53
CA LEU A 44 -1.91 2.48 22.19
C LEU A 44 -0.42 2.68 21.80
N ARG A 45 0.41 3.11 22.78
CA ARG A 45 1.86 3.28 22.56
C ARG A 45 2.53 1.93 22.27
N GLY A 46 2.17 0.88 23.01
CA GLY A 46 2.66 -0.48 22.77
C GLY A 46 2.31 -0.98 21.37
N LEU A 47 1.05 -0.80 20.94
CA LEU A 47 0.61 -1.17 19.60
C LEU A 47 1.37 -0.41 18.50
N ARG A 48 1.66 0.87 18.71
CA ARG A 48 2.47 1.67 17.76
C ARG A 48 3.88 1.13 17.56
N TYR A 49 4.49 0.51 18.57
CA TYR A 49 5.79 -0.16 18.43
C TYR A 49 5.69 -1.49 17.66
N VAL A 50 4.56 -2.19 17.74
CA VAL A 50 4.37 -3.43 16.99
C VAL A 50 4.31 -3.18 15.47
N VAL A 51 3.77 -2.03 15.03
CA VAL A 51 3.64 -1.73 13.59
C VAL A 51 4.99 -1.80 12.86
N PRO A 52 6.05 -1.04 13.23
CA PRO A 52 7.33 -1.12 12.55
C PRO A 52 7.97 -2.51 12.68
N VAL A 53 7.82 -3.20 13.80
CA VAL A 53 8.36 -4.55 13.99
C VAL A 53 7.75 -5.54 12.99
N TRP A 54 6.44 -5.50 12.77
CA TRP A 54 5.77 -6.37 11.82
C TRP A 54 5.98 -5.93 10.36
N THR A 55 6.15 -4.63 10.13
CA THR A 55 6.39 -4.07 8.80
C THR A 55 7.82 -4.35 8.31
N PHE A 56 8.79 -4.34 9.20
CA PHE A 56 10.20 -4.43 8.84
C PHE A 56 10.55 -5.63 7.95
N PRO A 57 10.18 -6.88 8.27
CA PRO A 57 10.48 -8.02 7.40
C PRO A 57 9.77 -7.93 6.04
N LEU A 58 8.59 -7.30 5.97
CA LEU A 58 7.83 -7.14 4.74
C LEU A 58 8.52 -6.17 3.76
N LEU A 59 9.39 -5.28 4.25
CA LEU A 59 10.14 -4.36 3.39
C LEU A 59 11.09 -5.11 2.44
N PHE A 60 11.57 -6.27 2.83
CA PHE A 60 12.53 -7.07 2.06
C PHE A 60 11.88 -8.24 1.30
N ALA A 61 10.57 -8.43 1.46
CA ALA A 61 9.85 -9.47 0.75
C ALA A 61 9.78 -9.16 -0.76
N VAL A 62 9.75 -10.18 -1.61
CA VAL A 62 9.28 -10.01 -2.98
C VAL A 62 7.81 -9.56 -2.94
N PRO A 63 7.29 -8.84 -3.96
CA PRO A 63 5.87 -8.47 -4.00
C PRO A 63 4.97 -9.67 -3.77
N MET A 64 4.20 -9.64 -2.65
CA MET A 64 3.42 -10.78 -2.18
C MET A 64 2.01 -10.75 -2.77
N PHE A 65 1.53 -11.90 -3.26
CA PHE A 65 0.16 -12.13 -3.71
C PHE A 65 -0.33 -11.27 -4.88
N SER A 66 0.48 -10.33 -5.40
CA SER A 66 0.16 -9.51 -6.56
C SER A 66 1.41 -9.18 -7.37
N ARG A 67 1.20 -8.92 -8.66
CA ARG A 67 2.23 -8.40 -9.58
C ARG A 67 2.03 -6.92 -9.92
N ASP A 68 1.19 -6.20 -9.19
CA ASP A 68 0.85 -4.81 -9.46
C ASP A 68 2.06 -3.88 -9.37
N ALA A 69 2.99 -4.14 -8.42
CA ALA A 69 4.24 -3.40 -8.32
C ALA A 69 5.02 -3.34 -9.65
N TYR A 70 5.02 -4.44 -10.40
CA TYR A 70 5.68 -4.50 -11.70
C TYR A 70 4.91 -3.72 -12.77
N SER A 71 3.57 -3.73 -12.70
CA SER A 71 2.73 -2.90 -13.56
C SER A 71 2.95 -1.41 -13.31
N TYR A 72 3.13 -0.99 -12.05
CA TYR A 72 3.45 0.40 -11.71
C TYR A 72 4.78 0.85 -12.34
N LEU A 73 5.83 0.00 -12.24
CA LEU A 73 7.12 0.31 -12.87
C LEU A 73 7.01 0.38 -14.39
N ALA A 74 6.30 -0.55 -15.01
CA ALA A 74 6.10 -0.55 -16.46
C ALA A 74 5.31 0.68 -16.94
N GLN A 75 4.29 1.12 -16.19
CA GLN A 75 3.55 2.35 -16.48
C GLN A 75 4.40 3.61 -16.28
N GLY A 76 5.27 3.65 -15.25
CA GLY A 76 6.26 4.70 -15.09
C GLY A 76 7.24 4.76 -16.25
N ALA A 77 7.67 3.59 -16.78
CA ALA A 77 8.53 3.51 -17.94
C ALA A 77 7.83 4.00 -19.23
N LEU A 78 6.53 3.75 -19.41
CA LEU A 78 5.75 4.33 -20.48
C LEU A 78 5.86 5.86 -20.47
N LEU A 79 5.56 6.48 -19.33
CA LEU A 79 5.60 7.93 -19.19
C LEU A 79 7.03 8.49 -19.43
N ARG A 80 8.06 7.84 -18.88
CA ARG A 80 9.46 8.19 -19.08
C ARG A 80 9.84 8.20 -20.57
N ASN A 81 9.31 7.26 -21.35
CA ASN A 81 9.63 7.07 -22.76
C ASN A 81 8.68 7.85 -23.70
N GLY A 82 7.84 8.76 -23.15
CA GLY A 82 6.98 9.64 -23.93
C GLY A 82 5.66 9.03 -24.40
N PHE A 83 5.29 7.85 -23.91
CA PHE A 83 3.98 7.27 -24.15
C PHE A 83 2.96 7.81 -23.16
N ASP A 84 1.69 7.86 -23.57
CA ASP A 84 0.58 8.18 -22.67
C ASP A 84 0.02 6.88 -22.04
N PRO A 85 0.24 6.64 -20.71
CA PRO A 85 -0.25 5.43 -20.06
C PRO A 85 -1.78 5.35 -19.97
N TYR A 86 -2.49 6.45 -20.22
CA TYR A 86 -3.96 6.46 -20.29
C TYR A 86 -4.47 6.01 -21.67
N ALA A 87 -3.64 6.07 -22.70
CA ALA A 87 -3.99 5.70 -24.08
C ALA A 87 -3.49 4.30 -24.43
N VAL A 88 -2.33 3.87 -23.88
CA VAL A 88 -1.68 2.60 -24.24
C VAL A 88 -1.29 1.78 -23.02
N GLY A 89 -1.27 0.46 -23.18
CA GLY A 89 -0.77 -0.47 -22.15
C GLY A 89 0.74 -0.71 -22.25
N PRO A 90 1.36 -1.35 -21.22
CA PRO A 90 2.80 -1.61 -21.15
C PRO A 90 3.41 -2.34 -22.36
N VAL A 91 2.62 -3.10 -23.09
CA VAL A 91 3.07 -3.91 -24.26
C VAL A 91 3.78 -3.10 -25.34
N VAL A 92 3.49 -1.80 -25.46
CA VAL A 92 4.12 -0.92 -26.48
C VAL A 92 5.55 -0.53 -26.13
N ASN A 93 5.99 -0.81 -24.90
CA ASN A 93 7.33 -0.49 -24.40
C ASN A 93 8.04 -1.77 -23.92
N PRO A 94 8.53 -2.62 -24.86
CA PRO A 94 9.16 -3.89 -24.54
C PRO A 94 10.45 -3.69 -23.72
N GLY A 95 10.73 -4.62 -22.80
CA GLY A 95 11.93 -4.60 -21.96
C GLY A 95 11.71 -5.32 -20.64
N ILE A 96 12.75 -5.33 -19.79
CA ILE A 96 12.76 -6.09 -18.52
C ILE A 96 11.59 -5.72 -17.61
N LEU A 97 11.14 -4.46 -17.61
CA LEU A 97 10.01 -4.03 -16.79
C LEU A 97 8.71 -4.66 -17.28
N LEU A 98 8.49 -4.76 -18.59
CA LEU A 98 7.33 -5.43 -19.18
C LEU A 98 7.33 -6.92 -18.87
N ASP A 99 8.48 -7.61 -18.94
CA ASP A 99 8.60 -9.06 -18.73
C ASP A 99 8.12 -9.50 -17.33
N ASN A 100 8.10 -8.58 -16.38
CA ASN A 100 7.64 -8.82 -15.02
C ASN A 100 6.15 -8.52 -14.81
N VAL A 101 5.50 -7.83 -15.75
CA VAL A 101 4.06 -7.52 -15.68
C VAL A 101 3.23 -8.81 -15.80
N SER A 102 2.10 -8.86 -15.12
CA SER A 102 1.12 -9.93 -15.34
C SER A 102 0.51 -9.82 -16.73
N ASN A 103 0.38 -10.95 -17.42
CA ASN A 103 -0.17 -11.01 -18.79
C ASN A 103 -1.53 -10.29 -18.94
N VAL A 104 -2.35 -10.30 -17.88
CA VAL A 104 -3.65 -9.61 -17.88
C VAL A 104 -3.53 -8.08 -17.87
N TRP A 105 -2.38 -7.52 -17.54
CA TRP A 105 -2.14 -6.07 -17.44
C TRP A 105 -1.26 -5.51 -18.57
N THR A 106 -0.71 -6.34 -19.44
CA THR A 106 0.22 -5.90 -20.49
C THR A 106 -0.41 -4.96 -21.52
N THR A 107 -1.68 -5.17 -21.84
CA THR A 107 -2.45 -4.37 -22.80
C THR A 107 -3.38 -3.35 -22.16
N THR A 108 -3.48 -3.36 -20.82
CA THR A 108 -4.42 -2.52 -20.07
C THR A 108 -3.83 -1.14 -19.82
N THR A 109 -4.58 -0.10 -20.14
CA THR A 109 -4.24 1.29 -19.78
C THR A 109 -4.30 1.49 -18.27
N THR A 110 -3.63 2.54 -17.78
CA THR A 110 -3.56 2.79 -16.35
C THR A 110 -4.91 3.23 -15.76
N PRO A 111 -5.35 2.62 -14.64
CA PRO A 111 -6.50 3.11 -13.88
C PRO A 111 -6.10 4.09 -12.76
N TYR A 112 -4.81 4.41 -12.63
CA TYR A 112 -4.28 5.21 -11.52
C TYR A 112 -4.24 6.69 -11.85
N GLY A 113 -4.26 7.52 -10.81
CA GLY A 113 -4.21 8.96 -10.96
C GLY A 113 -2.82 9.49 -11.30
N PRO A 114 -2.72 10.78 -11.69
CA PRO A 114 -1.49 11.38 -12.20
C PRO A 114 -0.36 11.41 -11.15
N VAL A 115 -0.67 11.57 -9.87
CA VAL A 115 0.37 11.57 -8.82
C VAL A 115 1.04 10.21 -8.71
N HIS A 116 0.29 9.11 -8.83
CA HIS A 116 0.88 7.78 -8.85
C HIS A 116 1.79 7.57 -10.06
N LEU A 117 1.38 8.01 -11.24
CA LEU A 117 2.19 7.90 -12.45
C LEU A 117 3.47 8.72 -12.38
N LEU A 118 3.40 9.95 -11.89
CA LEU A 118 4.59 10.79 -11.68
C LEU A 118 5.56 10.16 -10.68
N LEU A 119 5.04 9.53 -9.64
CA LEU A 119 5.83 8.82 -8.64
C LEU A 119 6.52 7.60 -9.26
N ALA A 120 5.80 6.81 -10.06
CA ALA A 120 6.34 5.67 -10.78
C ALA A 120 7.39 6.09 -11.83
N ASP A 121 7.15 7.16 -12.58
CA ASP A 121 8.12 7.75 -13.52
C ASP A 121 9.40 8.18 -12.78
N ALA A 122 9.28 8.92 -11.69
CA ALA A 122 10.43 9.34 -10.88
C ALA A 122 11.25 8.15 -10.37
N ILE A 123 10.59 7.09 -9.91
CA ILE A 123 11.25 5.86 -9.46
C ILE A 123 12.00 5.20 -10.61
N VAL A 124 11.36 5.06 -11.77
CA VAL A 124 12.00 4.44 -12.94
C VAL A 124 13.16 5.30 -13.47
N ARG A 125 13.08 6.62 -13.38
CA ARG A 125 14.23 7.52 -13.71
C ARG A 125 15.43 7.28 -12.78
N LEU A 126 15.17 7.01 -11.50
CA LEU A 126 16.21 6.76 -10.51
C LEU A 126 16.81 5.34 -10.60
N THR A 127 15.98 4.35 -10.92
CA THR A 127 16.38 2.93 -10.87
C THR A 127 16.65 2.31 -12.24
N GLY A 128 16.26 2.98 -13.31
CA GLY A 128 16.33 2.43 -14.67
C GLY A 128 15.49 1.16 -14.80
N GLU A 129 16.08 0.11 -15.33
CA GLU A 129 15.43 -1.20 -15.50
C GLU A 129 15.67 -2.15 -14.32
N ASN A 130 16.23 -1.66 -13.20
CA ASN A 130 16.46 -2.47 -12.01
C ASN A 130 15.14 -2.72 -11.26
N VAL A 131 14.51 -3.84 -11.56
CA VAL A 131 13.22 -4.25 -10.99
C VAL A 131 13.26 -4.33 -9.45
N ILE A 132 14.38 -4.81 -8.88
CA ILE A 132 14.52 -4.93 -7.41
C ILE A 132 14.58 -3.55 -6.77
N ALA A 133 15.42 -2.66 -7.27
CA ALA A 133 15.52 -1.30 -6.75
C ALA A 133 14.19 -0.53 -6.95
N GLY A 134 13.54 -0.69 -8.10
CA GLY A 134 12.24 -0.09 -8.38
C GLY A 134 11.15 -0.54 -7.41
N THR A 135 11.02 -1.85 -7.17
CA THR A 135 10.03 -2.38 -6.22
C THR A 135 10.34 -1.98 -4.77
N MET A 136 11.62 -1.87 -4.39
CA MET A 136 12.02 -1.38 -3.07
C MET A 136 11.65 0.09 -2.89
N LEU A 137 11.93 0.96 -3.87
CA LEU A 137 11.55 2.37 -3.82
C LEU A 137 10.02 2.55 -3.80
N LEU A 138 9.28 1.81 -4.62
CA LEU A 138 7.81 1.81 -4.57
C LEU A 138 7.32 1.48 -3.15
N ARG A 139 7.88 0.46 -2.50
CA ARG A 139 7.50 0.06 -1.15
C ARG A 139 7.81 1.16 -0.12
N ILE A 140 8.94 1.82 -0.25
CA ILE A 140 9.30 2.96 0.61
C ILE A 140 8.27 4.08 0.47
N THR A 141 7.73 4.34 -0.73
CA THR A 141 6.69 5.35 -0.93
C THR A 141 5.35 5.00 -0.29
N MET A 142 5.14 3.75 0.14
CA MET A 142 3.94 3.35 0.90
C MET A 142 4.07 3.67 2.40
N LEU A 143 5.29 3.80 2.94
CA LEU A 143 5.51 4.03 4.38
C LEU A 143 4.91 5.34 4.91
N PRO A 144 4.94 6.48 4.20
CA PRO A 144 4.19 7.67 4.60
C PRO A 144 2.69 7.40 4.80
N GLY A 145 2.07 6.60 3.92
CA GLY A 145 0.67 6.19 4.06
C GLY A 145 0.43 5.38 5.35
N LEU A 146 1.31 4.43 5.66
CA LEU A 146 1.25 3.68 6.91
C LEU A 146 1.40 4.59 8.13
N ALA A 147 2.34 5.53 8.11
CA ALA A 147 2.53 6.51 9.19
C ALA A 147 1.29 7.40 9.38
N LEU A 148 0.70 7.86 8.28
CA LEU A 148 -0.56 8.61 8.32
C LEU A 148 -1.71 7.78 8.91
N MET A 149 -1.83 6.51 8.56
CA MET A 149 -2.81 5.60 9.17
C MET A 149 -2.57 5.43 10.67
N MET A 150 -1.31 5.24 11.10
CA MET A 150 -0.97 5.13 12.53
C MET A 150 -1.34 6.38 13.33
N TRP A 151 -1.35 7.54 12.71
CA TRP A 151 -1.80 8.78 13.31
C TRP A 151 -3.31 8.96 13.20
N ALA A 152 -3.88 8.83 12.00
CA ALA A 152 -5.26 9.19 11.72
C ALA A 152 -6.27 8.22 12.36
N VAL A 153 -6.01 6.91 12.35
CA VAL A 153 -6.97 5.90 12.84
C VAL A 153 -7.31 6.07 14.32
N PRO A 154 -6.33 6.20 15.25
CA PRO A 154 -6.66 6.52 16.65
C PRO A 154 -7.35 7.87 16.83
N HIS A 155 -6.98 8.86 16.00
CA HIS A 155 -7.59 10.20 16.03
C HIS A 155 -9.07 10.16 15.66
N LEU A 156 -9.39 9.47 14.57
CA LEU A 156 -10.77 9.23 14.13
C LEU A 156 -11.56 8.45 15.17
N ALA A 157 -10.96 7.39 15.75
CA ALA A 157 -11.61 6.62 16.80
C ALA A 157 -12.01 7.50 17.99
N THR A 158 -11.09 8.38 18.44
CA THR A 158 -11.41 9.33 19.53
C THR A 158 -12.57 10.26 19.16
N LYS A 159 -12.55 10.83 17.96
CA LYS A 159 -13.59 11.76 17.48
C LYS A 159 -14.97 11.09 17.34
N LEU A 160 -14.99 9.80 17.03
CA LEU A 160 -16.19 9.01 16.84
C LEU A 160 -16.63 8.24 18.11
N GLY A 161 -15.99 8.49 19.27
CA GLY A 161 -16.31 7.84 20.54
C GLY A 161 -15.85 6.38 20.66
N GLY A 162 -14.94 5.96 19.77
CA GLY A 162 -14.38 4.60 19.74
C GLY A 162 -13.10 4.43 20.57
N ASN A 163 -12.68 3.17 20.76
CA ASN A 163 -11.43 2.84 21.44
C ASN A 163 -10.24 2.92 20.48
N THR A 164 -9.28 3.78 20.78
CA THR A 164 -8.11 4.06 19.94
C THR A 164 -7.20 2.85 19.74
N SER A 165 -7.01 2.03 20.78
CA SER A 165 -6.17 0.82 20.72
C SER A 165 -6.83 -0.25 19.85
N ILE A 166 -8.13 -0.46 20.00
CA ILE A 166 -8.89 -1.41 19.19
C ILE A 166 -8.88 -0.96 17.71
N ALA A 167 -9.08 0.33 17.45
CA ALA A 167 -9.07 0.87 16.09
C ALA A 167 -7.71 0.66 15.43
N LEU A 168 -6.58 0.94 16.12
CA LEU A 168 -5.24 0.73 15.58
C LEU A 168 -4.97 -0.76 15.32
N TRP A 169 -5.35 -1.64 16.25
CA TRP A 169 -5.21 -3.07 16.09
C TRP A 169 -5.99 -3.60 14.87
N LEU A 170 -7.26 -3.19 14.73
CA LEU A 170 -8.13 -3.67 13.64
C LEU A 170 -7.71 -3.14 12.26
N ALA A 171 -7.40 -1.84 12.16
CA ALA A 171 -7.24 -1.19 10.86
C ALA A 171 -5.78 -1.15 10.39
N VAL A 172 -4.79 -1.03 11.30
CA VAL A 172 -3.39 -0.87 10.90
C VAL A 172 -2.59 -2.14 11.10
N LEU A 173 -2.74 -2.81 12.26
CA LEU A 173 -2.04 -4.07 12.56
C LEU A 173 -2.72 -5.29 11.93
N ASN A 174 -3.78 -5.11 11.17
CA ASN A 174 -4.42 -6.21 10.45
C ASN A 174 -3.42 -6.87 9.48
N PRO A 175 -3.19 -8.18 9.57
CA PRO A 175 -2.27 -8.90 8.68
C PRO A 175 -2.57 -8.67 7.20
N LEU A 176 -3.85 -8.61 6.81
CA LEU A 176 -4.24 -8.33 5.44
C LEU A 176 -3.72 -6.96 4.98
N VAL A 177 -3.83 -5.93 5.82
CA VAL A 177 -3.35 -4.58 5.51
C VAL A 177 -1.83 -4.57 5.34
N LEU A 178 -1.09 -5.12 6.31
CA LEU A 178 0.38 -5.07 6.25
C LEU A 178 0.94 -5.97 5.14
N ILE A 179 0.47 -7.20 5.03
CA ILE A 179 0.95 -8.16 4.03
C ILE A 179 0.57 -7.70 2.63
N HIS A 180 -0.67 -7.28 2.42
CA HIS A 180 -1.15 -6.92 1.09
C HIS A 180 -0.64 -5.55 0.65
N LEU A 181 -0.81 -4.52 1.49
CA LEU A 181 -0.50 -3.15 1.09
C LEU A 181 1.01 -2.83 1.17
N ILE A 182 1.75 -3.39 2.14
CA ILE A 182 3.20 -3.20 2.23
C ILE A 182 3.95 -4.35 1.57
N GLY A 183 3.67 -5.59 1.93
CA GLY A 183 4.29 -6.77 1.33
C GLY A 183 3.99 -6.90 -0.16
N GLY A 184 2.76 -6.65 -0.58
CA GLY A 184 2.31 -6.64 -1.97
C GLY A 184 2.64 -5.37 -2.76
N VAL A 185 3.05 -4.30 -2.07
CA VAL A 185 3.38 -2.99 -2.67
C VAL A 185 2.17 -2.38 -3.40
N HIS A 186 1.05 -2.23 -2.70
CA HIS A 186 -0.14 -1.61 -3.27
C HIS A 186 -0.24 -0.13 -2.93
N ASN A 187 -0.50 0.71 -3.95
CA ASN A 187 -0.59 2.16 -3.82
C ASN A 187 -1.76 2.63 -2.92
N GLU A 188 -2.71 1.74 -2.65
CA GLU A 188 -3.79 1.95 -1.69
C GLU A 188 -3.26 2.30 -0.29
N MET A 189 -2.08 1.82 0.12
CA MET A 189 -1.53 2.19 1.42
C MET A 189 -1.33 3.70 1.53
N LEU A 190 -0.73 4.31 0.51
CA LEU A 190 -0.53 5.76 0.47
C LEU A 190 -1.85 6.50 0.32
N MET A 191 -2.72 6.04 -0.58
CA MET A 191 -4.04 6.61 -0.82
C MET A 191 -4.90 6.62 0.45
N VAL A 192 -5.06 5.47 1.12
CA VAL A 192 -5.90 5.35 2.33
C VAL A 192 -5.31 6.14 3.49
N GLY A 193 -3.98 6.17 3.62
CA GLY A 193 -3.30 6.99 4.63
C GLY A 193 -3.61 8.49 4.47
N LEU A 194 -3.49 9.01 3.26
CA LEU A 194 -3.82 10.39 2.93
C LEU A 194 -5.32 10.68 3.14
N MET A 195 -6.19 9.80 2.69
CA MET A 195 -7.63 9.93 2.86
C MET A 195 -8.03 9.96 4.34
N ALA A 196 -7.54 9.01 5.15
CA ALA A 196 -7.84 8.95 6.58
C ALA A 196 -7.31 10.19 7.33
N ALA A 197 -6.11 10.64 7.00
CA ALA A 197 -5.54 11.87 7.56
C ALA A 197 -6.34 13.11 7.15
N GLY A 198 -6.78 13.17 5.90
CA GLY A 198 -7.62 14.25 5.39
C GLY A 198 -8.97 14.32 6.12
N ILE A 199 -9.63 13.19 6.33
CA ILE A 199 -10.88 13.11 7.09
C ILE A 199 -10.65 13.55 8.55
N ALA A 200 -9.56 13.08 9.20
CA ALA A 200 -9.24 13.45 10.56
C ALA A 200 -9.06 14.97 10.71
N LEU A 201 -8.36 15.62 9.78
CA LEU A 201 -8.17 17.08 9.76
C LEU A 201 -9.48 17.83 9.47
N ALA A 202 -10.33 17.33 8.58
CA ALA A 202 -11.62 17.92 8.30
C ALA A 202 -12.51 17.92 9.54
N LEU A 203 -12.53 16.83 10.32
CA LEU A 203 -13.24 16.75 11.61
C LEU A 203 -12.67 17.67 12.69
N GLU A 204 -11.40 18.11 12.56
CA GLU A 204 -10.78 19.14 13.40
C GLU A 204 -11.04 20.57 12.92
N ARG A 205 -11.94 20.77 11.96
CA ARG A 205 -12.21 22.06 11.30
C ARG A 205 -11.03 22.62 10.49
N LYS A 206 -10.02 21.84 10.21
CA LYS A 206 -8.89 22.17 9.31
C LYS A 206 -9.24 21.79 7.86
N HIS A 207 -10.37 22.31 7.37
CA HIS A 207 -10.98 21.85 6.13
C HIS A 207 -10.05 21.98 4.91
N LEU A 208 -9.31 23.07 4.80
CA LEU A 208 -8.40 23.29 3.65
C LEU A 208 -7.33 22.20 3.55
N PHE A 209 -6.67 21.88 4.66
CA PHE A 209 -5.67 20.81 4.71
C PHE A 209 -6.30 19.42 4.52
N GLY A 210 -7.47 19.21 5.13
CA GLY A 210 -8.23 17.96 4.98
C GLY A 210 -8.59 17.69 3.52
N ILE A 211 -9.19 18.67 2.83
CA ILE A 211 -9.55 18.57 1.41
C ILE A 211 -8.30 18.39 0.55
N GLY A 212 -7.21 19.11 0.84
CA GLY A 212 -5.95 18.96 0.13
C GLY A 212 -5.38 17.54 0.18
N LEU A 213 -5.39 16.90 1.36
CA LEU A 213 -4.94 15.50 1.49
C LEU A 213 -5.88 14.51 0.77
N ILE A 214 -7.21 14.72 0.84
CA ILE A 214 -8.16 13.89 0.11
C ILE A 214 -7.99 14.07 -1.40
N ALA A 215 -7.81 15.29 -1.88
CA ALA A 215 -7.54 15.55 -3.29
C ALA A 215 -6.24 14.87 -3.77
N LEU A 216 -5.20 14.88 -2.94
CA LEU A 216 -3.96 14.15 -3.21
C LEU A 216 -4.18 12.62 -3.26
N ALA A 217 -5.00 12.08 -2.35
CA ALA A 217 -5.40 10.68 -2.38
C ALA A 217 -6.15 10.32 -3.66
N VAL A 218 -7.10 11.17 -4.10
CA VAL A 218 -7.83 11.02 -5.38
C VAL A 218 -6.87 11.06 -6.57
N ALA A 219 -5.85 11.93 -6.52
CA ALA A 219 -4.84 12.03 -7.57
C ALA A 219 -3.86 10.82 -7.60
N ILE A 220 -3.87 9.97 -6.57
CA ILE A 220 -3.22 8.64 -6.58
C ILE A 220 -4.18 7.60 -7.17
N LYS A 221 -5.42 7.56 -6.69
CA LYS A 221 -6.45 6.64 -7.15
C LYS A 221 -7.84 7.23 -6.92
N ALA A 222 -8.64 7.28 -7.97
CA ALA A 222 -9.94 7.95 -7.99
C ALA A 222 -10.94 7.42 -6.93
N THR A 223 -10.79 6.18 -6.48
CA THR A 223 -11.64 5.58 -5.44
C THR A 223 -11.61 6.35 -4.10
N ALA A 224 -10.57 7.14 -3.81
CA ALA A 224 -10.54 8.01 -2.64
C ALA A 224 -11.56 9.16 -2.70
N GLY A 225 -12.15 9.43 -3.86
CA GLY A 225 -13.16 10.47 -4.04
C GLY A 225 -14.43 10.28 -3.21
N VAL A 226 -14.70 9.06 -2.72
CA VAL A 226 -15.82 8.80 -1.79
C VAL A 226 -15.70 9.57 -0.47
N ALA A 227 -14.51 10.04 -0.11
CA ALA A 227 -14.27 10.84 1.09
C ALA A 227 -14.52 12.35 0.87
N LEU A 228 -14.74 12.79 -0.38
CA LEU A 228 -15.09 14.18 -0.65
C LEU A 228 -16.52 14.47 -0.15
N PRO A 229 -16.74 15.61 0.52
CA PRO A 229 -18.08 16.01 0.92
C PRO A 229 -18.98 16.05 -0.31
N SER A 230 -20.06 15.28 -0.32
CA SER A 230 -21.11 15.46 -1.32
C SER A 230 -21.72 16.84 -1.10
N SER A 231 -21.66 17.70 -2.10
CA SER A 231 -22.40 18.96 -2.12
C SER A 231 -23.90 18.68 -2.38
N SER A 232 -24.51 17.82 -1.58
CA SER A 232 -25.96 17.74 -1.52
C SER A 232 -26.42 19.01 -0.80
N GLY A 233 -26.55 20.08 -1.58
CA GLY A 233 -27.24 21.27 -1.15
C GLY A 233 -28.65 20.87 -0.72
N SER A 234 -28.91 20.97 0.57
CA SER A 234 -30.28 21.18 1.06
C SER A 234 -30.68 22.55 0.58
N GLY A 235 -31.39 22.61 -0.58
CA GLY A 235 -32.21 23.72 -0.94
C GLY A 235 -33.42 23.76 0.01
#